data_98ed4033ffed0b1cefff6b0d791e21b4
#
_entry.id   98ed4033ffed0b1cefff6b0d791e21b4
#
_cell.length_a   1.000
_cell.length_b   1.000
_cell.length_c   1.000
_cell.angle_alpha   90.00
_cell.angle_beta   90.00
_cell.angle_gamma   90.00
#
_symmetry.space_group_name_H-M   'P 1'
#
loop_
_entity.id
_entity.type
_entity.pdbx_description
1 polymer ?
#
loop_
_entity_poly.entity_id
_entity_poly.type
_entity_poly.pdbx_seq_one_letter_code
_entity_poly.pdbx_strand_id
1 'polypeptide(L)'
;YRDFKPGTVMTPREGIVLKSAMLNHPGNAVGYRLEYGGKVLTYMTDTELPADKIDPQQLALAANADLLVFDCTYTEGEIASRRGWGHSTWQEGVRLADAAGVGTLVIFHHDPSHDDAFMDGVAREAAAARPGRAPNGLPRAIVAHEGLTLSP
;
A
#
# COMPACT_ATOMS: atom_id res chain seq x y z
N TYR A 1 -3.79 -17.19 -21.35
CA TYR A 1 -4.21 -15.96 -20.66
C TYR A 1 -5.68 -16.12 -20.26
N ARG A 2 -6.03 -15.61 -19.08
CA ARG A 2 -7.42 -15.52 -18.62
C ARG A 2 -7.67 -14.08 -18.21
N ASP A 3 -8.64 -13.45 -18.85
CA ASP A 3 -9.10 -12.13 -18.47
C ASP A 3 -9.96 -12.23 -17.20
N PHE A 4 -9.90 -11.23 -16.35
CA PHE A 4 -10.75 -11.12 -15.16
C PHE A 4 -11.26 -9.67 -15.01
N LYS A 5 -12.34 -9.51 -14.28
CA LYS A 5 -12.87 -8.19 -13.91
C LYS A 5 -12.41 -7.85 -12.50
N PRO A 6 -12.11 -6.57 -12.18
CA PRO A 6 -11.89 -6.13 -10.81
C PRO A 6 -13.04 -6.57 -9.91
N GLY A 7 -12.72 -6.97 -8.67
CA GLY A 7 -13.68 -7.63 -7.76
C GLY A 7 -13.69 -9.16 -7.86
N THR A 8 -12.97 -9.74 -8.82
CA THR A 8 -12.86 -11.20 -8.95
C THR A 8 -11.99 -11.79 -7.85
N VAL A 9 -12.42 -12.95 -7.34
CA VAL A 9 -11.60 -13.83 -6.49
C VAL A 9 -11.11 -14.99 -7.34
N MET A 10 -9.82 -15.22 -7.35
CA MET A 10 -9.16 -16.26 -8.15
C MET A 10 -8.40 -17.23 -7.24
N THR A 11 -8.33 -18.50 -7.64
CA THR A 11 -7.50 -19.52 -7.01
C THR A 11 -6.55 -20.09 -8.06
N PRO A 12 -5.44 -19.37 -8.38
CA PRO A 12 -4.55 -19.75 -9.47
C PRO A 12 -3.85 -21.08 -9.24
N ARG A 13 -3.66 -21.46 -7.98
CA ARG A 13 -3.15 -22.78 -7.52
C ARG A 13 -3.77 -23.12 -6.18
N GLU A 14 -3.68 -24.39 -5.79
CA GLU A 14 -4.11 -24.87 -4.48
C GLU A 14 -3.43 -24.05 -3.35
N GLY A 15 -4.21 -23.65 -2.36
CA GLY A 15 -3.76 -22.84 -1.22
C GLY A 15 -3.51 -21.36 -1.52
N ILE A 16 -3.58 -20.91 -2.77
CA ILE A 16 -3.42 -19.49 -3.15
C ILE A 16 -4.77 -18.87 -3.45
N VAL A 17 -5.13 -17.79 -2.74
CA VAL A 17 -6.29 -16.96 -3.03
C VAL A 17 -5.80 -15.57 -3.46
N LEU A 18 -6.26 -15.11 -4.62
CA LEU A 18 -5.97 -13.79 -5.16
C LEU A 18 -7.29 -13.03 -5.33
N LYS A 19 -7.45 -11.92 -4.58
CA LYS A 19 -8.57 -10.99 -4.69
C LYS A 19 -8.12 -9.73 -5.41
N SER A 20 -9.01 -9.10 -6.15
CA SER A 20 -8.73 -7.85 -6.84
C SER A 20 -9.83 -6.82 -6.57
N ALA A 21 -9.47 -5.55 -6.62
CA ALA A 21 -10.42 -4.43 -6.52
C ALA A 21 -9.98 -3.28 -7.42
N MET A 22 -10.95 -2.51 -7.92
CA MET A 22 -10.66 -1.28 -8.64
C MET A 22 -10.07 -0.27 -7.66
N LEU A 23 -9.04 0.45 -8.08
CA LEU A 23 -8.43 1.54 -7.34
C LEU A 23 -8.87 2.89 -7.88
N ASN A 24 -8.76 3.92 -7.04
CA ASN A 24 -9.10 5.29 -7.42
C ASN A 24 -7.93 5.94 -8.19
N HIS A 25 -7.91 5.71 -9.49
CA HIS A 25 -6.91 6.25 -10.41
C HIS A 25 -7.57 6.62 -11.75
N PRO A 26 -7.22 7.75 -12.39
CA PRO A 26 -7.78 8.16 -13.69
C PRO A 26 -7.59 7.11 -14.80
N GLY A 27 -6.51 6.33 -14.73
CA GLY A 27 -6.17 5.27 -15.68
C GLY A 27 -6.76 3.88 -15.39
N ASN A 28 -7.68 3.73 -14.42
CA ASN A 28 -8.28 2.46 -14.04
C ASN A 28 -7.28 1.40 -13.53
N ALA A 29 -6.59 1.70 -12.46
CA ALA A 29 -5.67 0.76 -11.80
C ALA A 29 -6.42 -0.30 -10.98
N VAL A 30 -5.78 -1.45 -10.74
CA VAL A 30 -6.33 -2.59 -9.99
C VAL A 30 -5.38 -2.98 -8.87
N GLY A 31 -5.89 -3.02 -7.65
CA GLY A 31 -5.17 -3.54 -6.50
C GLY A 31 -5.39 -5.05 -6.31
N TYR A 32 -4.45 -5.69 -5.66
CA TYR A 32 -4.44 -7.13 -5.44
C TYR A 32 -4.20 -7.46 -3.97
N ARG A 33 -4.90 -8.51 -3.51
CA ARG A 33 -4.65 -9.15 -2.22
C ARG A 33 -4.37 -10.63 -2.45
N LEU A 34 -3.18 -11.06 -2.06
CA LEU A 34 -2.70 -12.44 -2.13
C LEU A 34 -2.74 -13.05 -0.73
N GLU A 35 -3.41 -14.21 -0.61
CA GLU A 35 -3.45 -15.00 0.61
C GLU A 35 -2.81 -16.36 0.34
N TYR A 36 -1.80 -16.74 1.13
CA TYR A 36 -1.10 -18.02 1.02
C TYR A 36 -0.44 -18.41 2.35
N GLY A 37 -0.59 -19.65 2.77
CA GLY A 37 0.07 -20.20 3.96
C GLY A 37 -0.27 -19.43 5.26
N GLY A 38 -1.47 -18.85 5.37
CA GLY A 38 -1.87 -18.02 6.51
C GLY A 38 -1.29 -16.61 6.49
N LYS A 39 -0.60 -16.21 5.41
CA LYS A 39 -0.03 -14.89 5.20
C LYS A 39 -0.79 -14.09 4.17
N VAL A 40 -0.76 -12.79 4.30
CA VAL A 40 -1.49 -11.85 3.46
C VAL A 40 -0.56 -10.75 2.96
N LEU A 41 -0.43 -10.65 1.63
CA LEU A 41 0.21 -9.54 0.94
C LEU A 41 -0.84 -8.75 0.16
N THR A 42 -0.88 -7.42 0.35
CA THR A 42 -1.71 -6.53 -0.46
C THR A 42 -0.82 -5.57 -1.25
N TYR A 43 -1.13 -5.39 -2.53
CA TYR A 43 -0.42 -4.49 -3.45
C TYR A 43 -1.42 -3.49 -4.04
N MET A 44 -1.25 -2.22 -3.73
CA MET A 44 -2.12 -1.12 -4.17
C MET A 44 -1.26 0.08 -4.54
N THR A 45 -0.83 0.15 -5.79
CA THR A 45 -0.16 1.31 -6.40
C THR A 45 -1.05 1.94 -7.44
N ASP A 46 -0.77 3.16 -7.82
CA ASP A 46 -1.63 3.97 -8.68
C ASP A 46 -3.03 4.15 -8.04
N THR A 47 -3.03 4.71 -6.84
CA THR A 47 -4.29 4.97 -6.14
C THR A 47 -4.23 6.24 -5.30
N GLU A 48 -5.29 7.03 -5.39
CA GLU A 48 -5.51 8.21 -4.56
C GLU A 48 -6.52 7.91 -3.45
N LEU A 49 -6.11 8.09 -2.20
CA LEU A 49 -7.05 8.09 -1.08
C LEU A 49 -7.72 9.45 -0.94
N PRO A 50 -9.04 9.50 -0.67
CA PRO A 50 -9.69 10.74 -0.26
C PRO A 50 -9.09 11.28 1.03
N ALA A 51 -8.94 12.61 1.11
CA ALA A 51 -8.31 13.26 2.26
C ALA A 51 -9.07 13.03 3.58
N ASP A 52 -10.39 12.98 3.52
CA ASP A 52 -11.32 12.99 4.67
C ASP A 52 -11.90 11.62 5.03
N LYS A 53 -11.70 10.60 4.18
CA LYS A 53 -12.26 9.27 4.40
C LYS A 53 -11.36 8.17 3.81
N ILE A 54 -11.59 6.95 4.25
CA ILE A 54 -10.95 5.76 3.68
C ILE A 54 -11.96 5.08 2.77
N ASP A 55 -11.54 4.77 1.56
CA ASP A 55 -12.36 4.00 0.62
C ASP A 55 -12.64 2.60 1.17
N PRO A 56 -13.93 2.17 1.28
CA PRO A 56 -14.26 0.88 1.87
C PRO A 56 -13.69 -0.32 1.12
N GLN A 57 -13.51 -0.23 -0.21
CA GLN A 57 -12.93 -1.32 -1.00
C GLN A 57 -11.43 -1.44 -0.73
N GLN A 58 -10.72 -0.32 -0.65
CA GLN A 58 -9.30 -0.32 -0.32
C GLN A 58 -9.07 -0.78 1.13
N LEU A 59 -9.93 -0.36 2.06
CA LEU A 59 -9.90 -0.83 3.45
C LEU A 59 -10.10 -2.36 3.52
N ALA A 60 -11.08 -2.89 2.82
CA ALA A 60 -11.36 -4.32 2.78
C ALA A 60 -10.21 -5.12 2.14
N LEU A 61 -9.58 -4.59 1.08
CA LEU A 61 -8.46 -5.23 0.43
C LEU A 61 -7.22 -5.28 1.35
N ALA A 62 -6.96 -4.21 2.11
CA ALA A 62 -5.85 -4.08 3.05
C ALA A 62 -6.08 -4.81 4.38
N ALA A 63 -7.32 -5.20 4.71
CA ALA A 63 -7.69 -5.69 6.05
C ALA A 63 -6.76 -6.80 6.56
N ASN A 64 -6.10 -6.55 7.71
CA ASN A 64 -5.20 -7.46 8.40
C ASN A 64 -4.07 -8.03 7.49
N ALA A 65 -3.60 -7.28 6.50
CA ALA A 65 -2.46 -7.69 5.69
C ALA A 65 -1.18 -7.75 6.53
N ASP A 66 -0.38 -8.81 6.38
CA ASP A 66 0.97 -8.86 6.97
C ASP A 66 1.87 -7.80 6.32
N LEU A 67 1.76 -7.65 4.99
CA LEU A 67 2.44 -6.61 4.20
C LEU A 67 1.42 -5.86 3.33
N LEU A 68 1.44 -4.53 3.38
CA LEU A 68 0.74 -3.65 2.45
C LEU A 68 1.77 -2.85 1.65
N VAL A 69 1.92 -3.13 0.37
CA VAL A 69 2.66 -2.27 -0.57
C VAL A 69 1.69 -1.23 -1.10
N PHE A 70 1.95 0.04 -0.80
CA PHE A 70 0.99 1.12 -1.04
C PHE A 70 1.61 2.31 -1.76
N ASP A 71 0.79 2.97 -2.58
CA ASP A 71 1.12 4.22 -3.26
C ASP A 71 1.37 5.33 -2.24
N CYS A 72 2.60 5.80 -2.20
CA CYS A 72 3.05 6.87 -1.33
C CYS A 72 3.91 7.86 -2.13
N THR A 73 3.39 8.27 -3.28
CA THR A 73 4.10 9.12 -4.24
C THR A 73 4.42 10.49 -3.65
N TYR A 74 3.51 11.04 -2.84
CA TYR A 74 3.59 12.41 -2.34
C TYR A 74 3.66 12.48 -0.82
N THR A 75 3.90 13.69 -0.33
CA THR A 75 3.73 14.13 1.06
C THR A 75 2.49 15.02 1.19
N GLU A 76 2.02 15.25 2.43
CA GLU A 76 0.92 16.20 2.68
C GLU A 76 1.24 17.62 2.20
N GLY A 77 2.52 18.01 2.18
CA GLY A 77 2.96 19.31 1.67
C GLY A 77 2.82 19.47 0.16
N GLU A 78 2.75 18.35 -0.59
CA GLU A 78 2.76 18.33 -2.05
C GLU A 78 1.39 18.06 -2.66
N ILE A 79 0.56 17.28 -1.96
CA ILE A 79 -0.64 16.68 -2.52
C ILE A 79 -1.70 17.70 -2.98
N ALA A 80 -1.74 18.89 -2.37
CA ALA A 80 -2.79 19.86 -2.64
C ALA A 80 -2.90 20.25 -4.12
N SER A 81 -1.77 20.36 -4.82
CA SER A 81 -1.71 20.69 -6.26
C SER A 81 -1.80 19.47 -7.17
N ARG A 82 -1.85 18.27 -6.62
CA ARG A 82 -1.81 16.97 -7.33
C ARG A 82 -3.04 16.12 -7.11
N ARG A 83 -4.06 16.63 -6.41
CA ARG A 83 -5.34 15.92 -6.25
C ARG A 83 -5.99 15.65 -7.60
N GLY A 84 -6.49 14.42 -7.76
CA GLY A 84 -7.03 13.92 -9.02
C GLY A 84 -6.00 13.30 -9.96
N TRP A 85 -4.73 13.23 -9.57
CA TRP A 85 -3.68 12.58 -10.37
C TRP A 85 -3.64 11.05 -10.14
N GLY A 86 -4.31 10.57 -9.09
CA GLY A 86 -4.43 9.13 -8.81
C GLY A 86 -3.38 8.58 -7.88
N HIS A 87 -2.72 9.43 -7.07
CA HIS A 87 -1.67 9.03 -6.15
C HIS A 87 -1.91 9.54 -4.74
N SER A 88 -1.39 8.83 -3.75
CA SER A 88 -1.54 9.12 -2.32
C SER A 88 -0.27 9.70 -1.70
N THR A 89 -0.42 10.14 -0.45
CA THR A 89 0.71 10.48 0.40
C THR A 89 1.10 9.30 1.30
N TRP A 90 2.34 9.30 1.79
CA TRP A 90 2.75 8.29 2.77
C TRP A 90 1.95 8.40 4.08
N GLN A 91 1.50 9.60 4.47
CA GLN A 91 0.63 9.82 5.64
C GLN A 91 -0.75 9.18 5.45
N GLU A 92 -1.30 9.26 4.24
CA GLU A 92 -2.54 8.55 3.87
C GLU A 92 -2.34 7.04 3.90
N GLY A 93 -1.16 6.55 3.46
CA GLY A 93 -0.77 5.16 3.59
C GLY A 93 -0.75 4.68 5.05
N VAL A 94 -0.18 5.49 5.96
CA VAL A 94 -0.21 5.23 7.41
C VAL A 94 -1.64 5.16 7.93
N ARG A 95 -2.49 6.13 7.56
CA ARG A 95 -3.90 6.17 7.97
C ARG A 95 -4.66 4.91 7.53
N LEU A 96 -4.48 4.49 6.27
CA LEU A 96 -5.08 3.25 5.76
C LEU A 96 -4.56 2.02 6.50
N ALA A 97 -3.25 1.93 6.68
CA ALA A 97 -2.61 0.78 7.31
C ALA A 97 -3.04 0.59 8.77
N ASP A 98 -3.21 1.69 9.52
CA ASP A 98 -3.71 1.65 10.90
C ASP A 98 -5.19 1.26 10.96
N ALA A 99 -6.03 1.86 10.11
CA ALA A 99 -7.45 1.54 10.06
C ALA A 99 -7.73 0.08 9.61
N ALA A 100 -6.87 -0.47 8.73
CA ALA A 100 -6.99 -1.83 8.22
C ALA A 100 -6.31 -2.89 9.10
N GLY A 101 -5.63 -2.52 10.18
CA GLY A 101 -4.89 -3.45 11.04
C GLY A 101 -3.66 -4.08 10.34
N VAL A 102 -3.05 -3.37 9.40
CA VAL A 102 -1.88 -3.85 8.65
C VAL A 102 -0.67 -4.03 9.55
N GLY A 103 0.05 -5.13 9.39
CA GLY A 103 1.31 -5.37 10.07
C GLY A 103 2.39 -4.38 9.64
N THR A 104 2.87 -4.49 8.42
CA THR A 104 3.91 -3.63 7.84
C THR A 104 3.38 -2.88 6.62
N LEU A 105 3.44 -1.54 6.65
CA LEU A 105 3.27 -0.68 5.49
C LEU A 105 4.60 -0.60 4.73
N VAL A 106 4.59 -0.92 3.46
CA VAL A 106 5.70 -0.70 2.53
C VAL A 106 5.38 0.53 1.69
N ILE A 107 6.05 1.63 1.98
CA ILE A 107 5.96 2.91 1.28
C ILE A 107 6.62 2.73 -0.08
N PHE A 108 5.84 2.84 -1.14
CA PHE A 108 6.25 2.51 -2.51
C PHE A 108 5.74 3.56 -3.51
N HIS A 109 6.15 3.45 -4.79
CA HIS A 109 5.72 4.33 -5.87
C HIS A 109 6.17 5.78 -5.69
N HIS A 110 7.47 5.99 -5.35
CA HIS A 110 8.04 7.31 -5.07
C HIS A 110 8.03 8.24 -6.29
N ASP A 111 7.80 9.54 -6.05
CA ASP A 111 7.96 10.55 -7.10
C ASP A 111 9.43 10.58 -7.57
N PRO A 112 9.71 10.56 -8.88
CA PRO A 112 11.09 10.57 -9.39
C PRO A 112 11.90 11.81 -9.02
N SER A 113 11.27 12.88 -8.54
CA SER A 113 11.96 14.08 -8.05
C SER A 113 12.46 13.96 -6.60
N HIS A 114 12.04 12.93 -5.88
CA HIS A 114 12.49 12.66 -4.52
C HIS A 114 13.83 11.94 -4.53
N ASP A 115 14.87 12.61 -4.08
CA ASP A 115 16.19 12.00 -3.93
C ASP A 115 16.30 11.12 -2.67
N ASP A 116 17.42 10.41 -2.51
CA ASP A 116 17.65 9.51 -1.39
C ASP A 116 17.57 10.23 -0.03
N ALA A 117 18.06 11.47 0.06
CA ALA A 117 18.04 12.25 1.30
C ALA A 117 16.61 12.61 1.70
N PHE A 118 15.76 12.92 0.72
CA PHE A 118 14.32 13.13 0.92
C PHE A 118 13.65 11.84 1.43
N MET A 119 13.91 10.72 0.77
CA MET A 119 13.33 9.42 1.14
C MET A 119 13.82 8.91 2.50
N ASP A 120 15.06 9.21 2.90
CA ASP A 120 15.56 9.00 4.26
C ASP A 120 14.77 9.82 5.30
N GLY A 121 14.36 11.04 4.93
CA GLY A 121 13.45 11.88 5.72
C GLY A 121 12.10 11.18 5.93
N VAL A 122 11.46 10.76 4.83
CA VAL A 122 10.20 10.01 4.85
C VAL A 122 10.30 8.76 5.71
N ALA A 123 11.41 8.00 5.60
CA ALA A 123 11.63 6.79 6.38
C ALA A 123 11.63 7.07 7.89
N ARG A 124 12.33 8.12 8.33
CA ARG A 124 12.35 8.53 9.75
C ARG A 124 10.98 8.96 10.26
N GLU A 125 10.27 9.77 9.50
CA GLU A 125 8.95 10.27 9.86
C GLU A 125 7.91 9.15 9.91
N ALA A 126 7.90 8.26 8.91
CA ALA A 126 6.99 7.12 8.86
C ALA A 126 7.26 6.12 10.01
N ALA A 127 8.53 5.87 10.34
CA ALA A 127 8.89 5.04 11.50
C ALA A 127 8.43 5.67 12.83
N ALA A 128 8.45 7.00 12.95
CA ALA A 128 7.93 7.72 14.10
C ALA A 128 6.39 7.68 14.16
N ALA A 129 5.72 7.76 13.01
CA ALA A 129 4.26 7.70 12.91
C ALA A 129 3.71 6.28 13.20
N ARG A 130 4.46 5.22 12.82
CA ARG A 130 4.11 3.81 13.10
C ARG A 130 5.24 3.11 13.87
N PRO A 131 5.43 3.42 15.16
CA PRO A 131 6.54 2.86 15.93
C PRO A 131 6.37 1.37 16.21
N GLY A 132 7.50 0.70 16.48
CA GLY A 132 7.54 -0.70 16.88
C GLY A 132 7.65 -1.67 15.72
N ARG A 133 7.29 -2.94 16.01
CA ARG A 133 7.37 -4.04 15.06
C ARG A 133 6.04 -4.72 14.87
N ALA A 134 5.82 -5.24 13.68
CA ALA A 134 4.69 -6.12 13.34
C ALA A 134 4.92 -7.54 13.92
N PRO A 135 3.88 -8.40 13.98
CA PRO A 135 4.02 -9.78 14.46
C PRO A 135 5.07 -10.62 13.73
N ASN A 136 5.35 -10.32 12.46
CA ASN A 136 6.41 -10.94 11.66
C ASN A 136 7.82 -10.43 11.98
N GLY A 137 7.96 -9.51 12.95
CA GLY A 137 9.24 -8.93 13.38
C GLY A 137 9.75 -7.76 12.53
N LEU A 138 9.10 -7.44 11.42
CA LEU A 138 9.45 -6.29 10.57
C LEU A 138 9.06 -4.96 11.24
N PRO A 139 9.71 -3.83 10.90
CA PRO A 139 9.21 -2.51 11.24
C PRO A 139 7.78 -2.32 10.71
N ARG A 140 6.96 -1.53 11.43
CA ARG A 140 5.58 -1.29 11.01
C ARG A 140 5.45 -0.37 9.79
N ALA A 141 6.49 0.41 9.48
CA ALA A 141 6.61 1.16 8.23
C ALA A 141 8.03 1.02 7.68
N ILE A 142 8.14 0.80 6.37
CA ILE A 142 9.40 0.63 5.64
C ILE A 142 9.29 1.40 4.33
N VAL A 143 10.27 2.21 4.00
CA VAL A 143 10.42 2.78 2.66
C VAL A 143 11.06 1.74 1.76
N ALA A 144 10.42 1.45 0.62
CA ALA A 144 10.96 0.53 -0.36
C ALA A 144 12.19 1.13 -1.06
N HIS A 145 13.13 0.28 -1.37
CA HIS A 145 14.30 0.61 -2.18
C HIS A 145 14.71 -0.59 -3.05
N GLU A 146 15.50 -0.34 -4.05
CA GLU A 146 16.00 -1.39 -4.94
C GLU A 146 16.75 -2.46 -4.17
N GLY A 147 16.46 -3.73 -4.48
CA GLY A 147 17.06 -4.88 -3.81
C GLY A 147 16.45 -5.27 -2.45
N LEU A 148 15.45 -4.51 -1.94
CA LEU A 148 14.76 -4.86 -0.70
C LEU A 148 13.98 -6.17 -0.87
N THR A 149 14.19 -7.10 0.04
CA THR A 149 13.42 -8.35 0.14
C THR A 149 12.76 -8.42 1.52
N LEU A 150 11.46 -8.67 1.55
CA LEU A 150 10.67 -8.80 2.77
C LEU A 150 9.95 -10.16 2.79
N SER A 151 9.85 -10.75 3.98
CA SER A 151 9.07 -11.97 4.22
C SER A 151 7.90 -11.65 5.15
N PRO A 152 6.64 -11.89 4.72
CA PRO A 152 5.46 -11.63 5.53
C PRO A 152 5.31 -12.57 6.73
#